data_c31545aabb18431f707e7e5ce7eda486
#
_entry.id   c31545aabb18431f707e7e5ce7eda486
#
_cell.length_a   1.000
_cell.length_b   1.000
_cell.length_c   1.000
_cell.angle_alpha   90.00
_cell.angle_beta   90.00
_cell.angle_gamma   90.00
#
_symmetry.space_group_name_H-M   'P 1'
#
loop_
_entity.id
_entity.type
_entity.pdbx_description
1 polymer ?
#
loop_
_entity_poly.entity_id
_entity_poly.type
_entity_poly.pdbx_seq_one_letter_code
_entity_poly.pdbx_strand_id
1 'polypeptide(L)'
;LAMKRGVRLECVYFDSPPHTSKEALNKVLTLAEKLSDYSNYIKVHIIHFTDIQEAIYKNCPKEYMITIMRRCMYRIAEMLAHRENCKCIVNGESIGQVASQTLTSMNAINEVVKIPVIRPVCCLDKLEIIDIAKKIGTYETSILPYEDCCTIFVPEHPAINPEKELAREYEEKFDYNALIKEAIKTKETITLPRKEEEFDNIL
;
A
#
# COMPACT_ATOMS: atom_id res chain seq x y z
N LEU A 1 -5.87 13.38 -5.94
CA LEU A 1 -5.61 13.71 -7.36
C LEU A 1 -6.42 12.84 -8.32
N ALA A 2 -6.49 11.51 -8.13
CA ALA A 2 -7.32 10.63 -8.95
C ALA A 2 -8.82 10.98 -8.81
N MET A 3 -9.31 11.18 -7.60
CA MET A 3 -10.70 11.59 -7.33
C MET A 3 -11.06 12.92 -7.98
N LYS A 4 -10.12 13.88 -8.08
CA LYS A 4 -10.31 15.13 -8.85
C LYS A 4 -10.68 14.88 -10.32
N ARG A 5 -10.36 13.71 -10.85
CA ARG A 5 -10.71 13.28 -12.23
C ARG A 5 -11.99 12.44 -12.30
N GLY A 6 -12.79 12.41 -11.22
CA GLY A 6 -14.01 11.64 -11.13
C GLY A 6 -13.81 10.12 -10.92
N VAL A 7 -12.60 9.70 -10.56
CA VAL A 7 -12.29 8.29 -10.29
C VAL A 7 -12.75 7.94 -8.88
N ARG A 8 -13.58 6.90 -8.75
CA ARG A 8 -13.90 6.31 -7.45
C ARG A 8 -12.73 5.44 -6.99
N LEU A 9 -12.33 5.61 -5.72
CA LEU A 9 -11.22 4.89 -5.12
C LEU A 9 -11.68 3.86 -4.09
N GLU A 10 -10.96 2.76 -4.03
CA GLU A 10 -10.91 1.86 -2.90
C GLU A 10 -9.47 1.80 -2.40
N CYS A 11 -9.27 1.80 -1.09
CA CYS A 11 -7.95 1.83 -0.48
C CYS A 11 -7.51 0.44 -0.06
N VAL A 12 -6.22 0.15 -0.16
CA VAL A 12 -5.59 -1.03 0.43
C VAL A 12 -4.53 -0.61 1.43
N TYR A 13 -4.58 -1.21 2.62
CA TYR A 13 -3.59 -1.05 3.66
C TYR A 13 -2.98 -2.41 4.02
N PHE A 14 -1.66 -2.46 4.11
CA PHE A 14 -0.91 -3.66 4.49
C PHE A 14 -0.55 -3.55 5.96
N ASP A 15 -1.21 -4.36 6.77
CA ASP A 15 -1.04 -4.41 8.22
C ASP A 15 -0.14 -5.58 8.62
N SER A 16 0.79 -5.35 9.53
CA SER A 16 1.76 -6.36 9.96
C SER A 16 1.89 -6.44 11.48
N PRO A 17 0.82 -6.77 12.22
CA PRO A 17 0.92 -6.98 13.65
C PRO A 17 1.82 -8.19 13.97
N PRO A 18 2.62 -8.19 15.08
CA PRO A 18 2.75 -7.12 16.06
C PRO A 18 3.71 -5.99 15.66
N HIS A 19 4.26 -6.02 14.45
CA HIS A 19 5.28 -5.07 13.99
C HIS A 19 4.70 -3.68 13.70
N THR A 20 3.44 -3.59 13.20
CA THR A 20 2.72 -2.33 13.08
C THR A 20 1.78 -2.14 14.26
N SER A 21 1.59 -0.89 14.67
CA SER A 21 0.72 -0.55 15.81
C SER A 21 -0.73 -0.32 15.37
N LYS A 22 -1.66 -0.40 16.32
CA LYS A 22 -3.07 -0.01 16.09
C LYS A 22 -3.20 1.47 15.71
N GLU A 23 -2.30 2.30 16.20
CA GLU A 23 -2.23 3.73 15.89
C GLU A 23 -1.87 3.97 14.42
N ALA A 24 -1.02 3.12 13.83
CA ALA A 24 -0.72 3.16 12.40
C ALA A 24 -1.97 2.88 11.56
N LEU A 25 -2.74 1.84 11.90
CA LEU A 25 -4.02 1.56 11.26
C LEU A 25 -5.02 2.73 11.45
N ASN A 26 -5.14 3.27 12.66
CA ASN A 26 -6.03 4.41 12.93
C ASN A 26 -5.63 5.64 12.12
N LYS A 27 -4.33 5.92 11.98
CA LYS A 27 -3.82 6.98 11.09
C LYS A 27 -4.34 6.81 9.66
N VAL A 28 -4.25 5.60 9.11
CA VAL A 28 -4.72 5.28 7.76
C VAL A 28 -6.24 5.44 7.64
N LEU A 29 -7.01 4.94 8.61
CA LEU A 29 -8.47 5.09 8.61
C LEU A 29 -8.89 6.56 8.68
N THR A 30 -8.23 7.38 9.51
CA THR A 30 -8.47 8.83 9.58
C THR A 30 -8.16 9.52 8.25
N LEU A 31 -7.07 9.14 7.57
CA LEU A 31 -6.76 9.68 6.23
C LEU A 31 -7.83 9.28 5.19
N ALA A 32 -8.27 8.03 5.22
CA ALA A 32 -9.31 7.55 4.32
C ALA A 32 -10.66 8.22 4.58
N GLU A 33 -11.00 8.48 5.85
CA GLU A 33 -12.22 9.21 6.22
C GLU A 33 -12.21 10.63 5.68
N LYS A 34 -11.09 11.38 5.81
CA LYS A 34 -10.92 12.69 5.17
C LYS A 34 -11.08 12.64 3.65
N LEU A 35 -10.67 11.55 3.01
CA LEU A 35 -10.87 11.37 1.58
C LEU A 35 -12.34 11.08 1.23
N SER A 36 -13.13 10.54 2.15
CA SER A 36 -14.56 10.28 1.90
C SER A 36 -15.37 11.57 1.70
N ASP A 37 -14.86 12.72 2.13
CA ASP A 37 -15.46 14.04 1.84
C ASP A 37 -15.52 14.36 0.34
N TYR A 38 -14.66 13.70 -0.46
CA TYR A 38 -14.62 13.83 -1.92
C TYR A 38 -15.40 12.74 -2.66
N SER A 39 -15.99 11.80 -1.93
CA SER A 39 -16.86 10.74 -2.46
C SER A 39 -17.80 10.29 -1.33
N ASN A 40 -19.02 9.88 -1.64
CA ASN A 40 -20.02 9.53 -0.62
C ASN A 40 -19.52 8.47 0.38
N TYR A 41 -18.58 7.64 0.01
CA TYR A 41 -17.93 6.65 0.86
C TYR A 41 -16.59 6.21 0.27
N ILE A 42 -15.74 5.62 1.12
CA ILE A 42 -14.50 4.96 0.72
C ILE A 42 -14.42 3.61 1.43
N LYS A 43 -14.03 2.56 0.71
CA LYS A 43 -13.67 1.28 1.30
C LYS A 43 -12.18 1.22 1.56
N VAL A 44 -11.80 0.68 2.71
CA VAL A 44 -10.42 0.38 3.09
C VAL A 44 -10.31 -1.13 3.28
N HIS A 45 -9.51 -1.79 2.46
CA HIS A 45 -9.19 -3.20 2.57
C HIS A 45 -7.91 -3.35 3.38
N ILE A 46 -8.00 -4.00 4.52
CA ILE A 46 -6.89 -4.27 5.42
C ILE A 46 -6.38 -5.68 5.10
N ILE A 47 -5.13 -5.76 4.68
CA ILE A 47 -4.46 -7.00 4.31
C ILE A 47 -3.47 -7.37 5.41
N HIS A 48 -3.64 -8.51 6.06
CA HIS A 48 -2.67 -9.05 7.01
C HIS A 48 -1.43 -9.51 6.25
N PHE A 49 -0.33 -8.81 6.44
CA PHE A 49 0.88 -8.94 5.62
C PHE A 49 2.05 -9.57 6.39
N THR A 50 1.90 -9.84 7.68
CA THR A 50 2.96 -10.35 8.58
C THR A 50 3.62 -11.60 8.04
N ASP A 51 2.84 -12.63 7.68
CA ASP A 51 3.39 -13.93 7.24
C ASP A 51 4.22 -13.79 5.96
N ILE A 52 3.77 -12.93 5.02
CA ILE A 52 4.51 -12.63 3.79
C ILE A 52 5.82 -11.92 4.12
N GLN A 53 5.78 -10.96 5.01
CA GLN A 53 6.93 -10.15 5.40
C GLN A 53 7.99 -11.01 6.11
N GLU A 54 7.56 -11.89 7.03
CA GLU A 54 8.45 -12.84 7.72
C GLU A 54 9.03 -13.88 6.76
N ALA A 55 8.24 -14.39 5.81
CA ALA A 55 8.73 -15.30 4.79
C ALA A 55 9.80 -14.65 3.90
N ILE A 56 9.62 -13.39 3.51
CA ILE A 56 10.62 -12.61 2.76
C ILE A 56 11.89 -12.44 3.61
N TYR A 57 11.75 -12.01 4.87
CA TYR A 57 12.87 -11.82 5.77
C TYR A 57 13.72 -13.08 5.95
N LYS A 58 13.05 -14.23 6.03
CA LYS A 58 13.69 -15.54 6.26
C LYS A 58 14.37 -16.12 5.02
N ASN A 59 13.84 -15.87 3.82
CA ASN A 59 14.22 -16.59 2.61
C ASN A 59 14.94 -15.72 1.56
N CYS A 60 14.85 -14.38 1.64
CA CYS A 60 15.40 -13.49 0.62
C CYS A 60 16.63 -12.73 1.09
N PRO A 61 17.56 -12.39 0.18
CA PRO A 61 18.66 -11.48 0.50
C PRO A 61 18.16 -10.14 1.00
N LYS A 62 18.83 -9.59 2.02
CA LYS A 62 18.41 -8.35 2.69
C LYS A 62 18.24 -7.18 1.72
N GLU A 63 19.16 -7.02 0.80
CA GLU A 63 19.11 -5.95 -0.20
C GLU A 63 17.89 -6.00 -1.13
N TYR A 64 17.32 -7.20 -1.39
CA TYR A 64 16.15 -7.39 -2.25
C TYR A 64 14.81 -7.40 -1.50
N MET A 65 14.82 -7.39 -0.17
CA MET A 65 13.60 -7.50 0.64
C MET A 65 12.53 -6.48 0.26
N ILE A 66 12.91 -5.21 0.11
CA ILE A 66 11.96 -4.14 -0.26
C ILE A 66 11.40 -4.39 -1.66
N THR A 67 12.22 -4.78 -2.62
CA THR A 67 11.78 -5.09 -3.98
C THR A 67 10.76 -6.22 -3.97
N ILE A 68 11.05 -7.33 -3.29
CA ILE A 68 10.17 -8.50 -3.25
C ILE A 68 8.89 -8.22 -2.47
N MET A 69 8.99 -7.52 -1.35
CA MET A 69 7.83 -7.07 -0.57
C MET A 69 6.88 -6.23 -1.42
N ARG A 70 7.41 -5.24 -2.15
CA ARG A 70 6.62 -4.40 -3.06
C ARG A 70 5.99 -5.20 -4.19
N ARG A 71 6.69 -6.20 -4.74
CA ARG A 71 6.14 -7.11 -5.76
C ARG A 71 4.96 -7.92 -5.21
N CYS A 72 5.06 -8.43 -3.98
CA CYS A 72 3.93 -9.11 -3.32
C CYS A 72 2.74 -8.16 -3.10
N MET A 73 2.99 -6.93 -2.63
CA MET A 73 1.95 -5.90 -2.47
C MET A 73 1.24 -5.57 -3.79
N TYR A 74 1.98 -5.46 -4.89
CA TYR A 74 1.40 -5.19 -6.21
C TYR A 74 0.52 -6.36 -6.69
N ARG A 75 0.96 -7.62 -6.52
CA ARG A 75 0.13 -8.80 -6.85
C ARG A 75 -1.16 -8.81 -6.04
N ILE A 76 -1.08 -8.53 -4.75
CA ILE A 76 -2.27 -8.43 -3.88
C ILE A 76 -3.20 -7.31 -4.38
N ALA A 77 -2.64 -6.13 -4.67
CA ALA A 77 -3.41 -4.99 -5.16
C ALA A 77 -4.10 -5.29 -6.50
N GLU A 78 -3.44 -5.98 -7.45
CA GLU A 78 -4.05 -6.39 -8.71
C GLU A 78 -5.17 -7.43 -8.51
N MET A 79 -4.93 -8.46 -7.67
CA MET A 79 -5.97 -9.45 -7.36
C MET A 79 -7.18 -8.82 -6.69
N LEU A 80 -6.94 -7.86 -5.78
CA LEU A 80 -8.01 -7.10 -5.14
C LEU A 80 -8.74 -6.22 -6.16
N ALA A 81 -8.01 -5.52 -7.02
CA ALA A 81 -8.59 -4.70 -8.08
C ALA A 81 -9.52 -5.52 -8.99
N HIS A 82 -9.15 -6.72 -9.36
CA HIS A 82 -10.02 -7.62 -10.14
C HIS A 82 -11.29 -8.02 -9.37
N ARG A 83 -11.20 -8.32 -8.07
CA ARG A 83 -12.35 -8.68 -7.23
C ARG A 83 -13.34 -7.53 -7.06
N GLU A 84 -12.83 -6.32 -6.87
CA GLU A 84 -13.63 -5.11 -6.65
C GLU A 84 -13.96 -4.35 -7.94
N ASN A 85 -13.68 -4.94 -9.13
CA ASN A 85 -13.88 -4.33 -10.45
C ASN A 85 -13.12 -3.01 -10.68
N CYS A 86 -12.03 -2.77 -9.96
CA CYS A 86 -11.12 -1.67 -10.22
C CYS A 86 -10.31 -1.91 -11.49
N LYS A 87 -9.92 -0.83 -12.18
CA LYS A 87 -9.28 -0.91 -13.51
C LYS A 87 -7.80 -0.53 -13.49
N CYS A 88 -7.31 0.00 -12.37
CA CYS A 88 -5.92 0.40 -12.20
C CYS A 88 -5.54 0.36 -10.72
N ILE A 89 -4.23 0.36 -10.46
CA ILE A 89 -3.64 0.64 -9.17
C ILE A 89 -3.23 2.11 -9.16
N VAL A 90 -3.46 2.80 -8.05
CA VAL A 90 -3.00 4.19 -7.84
C VAL A 90 -2.10 4.21 -6.62
N ASN A 91 -0.92 4.82 -6.74
CA ASN A 91 -0.01 4.98 -5.61
C ASN A 91 0.65 6.37 -5.56
N GLY A 92 1.33 6.67 -4.46
CA GLY A 92 2.04 7.93 -4.21
C GLY A 92 3.54 7.87 -4.47
N GLU A 93 4.02 7.00 -5.35
CA GLU A 93 5.43 6.94 -5.70
C GLU A 93 5.86 8.18 -6.47
N SER A 94 7.03 8.75 -6.09
CA SER A 94 7.72 9.80 -6.82
C SER A 94 9.15 9.35 -7.17
N ILE A 95 9.58 9.61 -8.40
CA ILE A 95 10.88 9.13 -8.92
C ILE A 95 12.02 9.65 -8.04
N GLY A 96 12.89 8.73 -7.60
CA GLY A 96 14.12 9.06 -6.87
C GLY A 96 13.95 9.42 -5.40
N GLN A 97 12.75 9.37 -4.83
CA GLN A 97 12.51 9.72 -3.41
C GLN A 97 13.13 8.71 -2.43
N VAL A 98 13.07 7.43 -2.76
CA VAL A 98 13.66 6.34 -1.95
C VAL A 98 14.17 5.22 -2.86
N ALA A 99 14.92 4.26 -2.31
CA ALA A 99 15.55 3.17 -3.07
C ALA A 99 14.58 2.37 -3.95
N SER A 100 13.34 2.13 -3.50
CA SER A 100 12.32 1.43 -4.28
C SER A 100 11.67 2.28 -5.38
N GLN A 101 12.00 3.56 -5.47
CA GLN A 101 11.42 4.53 -6.41
C GLN A 101 12.43 5.01 -7.46
N THR A 102 13.57 4.34 -7.64
CA THR A 102 14.39 4.50 -8.85
C THR A 102 13.64 3.90 -10.04
N LEU A 103 13.92 4.36 -11.26
CA LEU A 103 13.26 3.81 -12.45
C LEU A 103 13.50 2.31 -12.62
N THR A 104 14.71 1.83 -12.27
CA THR A 104 15.05 0.41 -12.29
C THR A 104 14.23 -0.37 -11.27
N SER A 105 14.14 0.12 -10.02
CA SER A 105 13.32 -0.51 -8.98
C SER A 105 11.84 -0.53 -9.35
N MET A 106 11.30 0.60 -9.82
CA MET A 106 9.90 0.68 -10.27
C MET A 106 9.61 -0.28 -11.41
N ASN A 107 10.55 -0.44 -12.37
CA ASN A 107 10.41 -1.38 -13.47
C ASN A 107 10.44 -2.84 -13.00
N ALA A 108 11.33 -3.20 -12.07
CA ALA A 108 11.40 -4.54 -11.49
C ALA A 108 10.16 -4.85 -10.63
N ILE A 109 9.65 -3.87 -9.88
CA ILE A 109 8.45 -4.02 -9.04
C ILE A 109 7.18 -4.11 -9.90
N ASN A 110 7.03 -3.25 -10.91
CA ASN A 110 5.82 -3.16 -11.74
C ASN A 110 5.62 -4.38 -12.66
N GLU A 111 6.65 -5.14 -12.92
CA GLU A 111 6.63 -6.30 -13.81
C GLU A 111 5.56 -7.34 -13.45
N VAL A 112 5.20 -7.44 -12.17
CA VAL A 112 4.30 -8.48 -11.66
C VAL A 112 2.82 -8.20 -11.88
N VAL A 113 2.46 -7.02 -12.39
CA VAL A 113 1.08 -6.62 -12.64
C VAL A 113 0.85 -6.25 -14.10
N LYS A 114 -0.36 -6.47 -14.59
CA LYS A 114 -0.77 -6.23 -15.97
C LYS A 114 -1.71 -5.03 -16.09
N ILE A 115 -2.44 -4.69 -15.01
CA ILE A 115 -3.31 -3.51 -15.03
C ILE A 115 -2.47 -2.22 -14.92
N PRO A 116 -2.96 -1.09 -15.42
CA PRO A 116 -2.25 0.19 -15.33
C PRO A 116 -1.93 0.58 -13.89
N VAL A 117 -0.71 1.08 -13.66
CA VAL A 117 -0.30 1.68 -12.39
C VAL A 117 -0.16 3.18 -12.60
N ILE A 118 -1.04 3.96 -11.98
CA ILE A 118 -1.10 5.41 -12.09
C ILE A 118 -0.38 6.02 -10.89
N ARG A 119 0.54 6.94 -11.17
CA ARG A 119 1.38 7.61 -10.17
C ARG A 119 1.17 9.13 -10.25
N PRO A 120 0.13 9.68 -9.64
CA PRO A 120 -0.26 11.09 -9.84
C PRO A 120 0.77 12.12 -9.36
N VAL A 121 1.73 11.71 -8.52
CA VAL A 121 2.79 12.56 -7.97
C VAL A 121 4.18 12.17 -8.45
N CYS A 122 4.28 11.37 -9.50
CA CYS A 122 5.52 10.72 -9.96
C CYS A 122 6.67 11.70 -10.25
N CYS A 123 6.34 12.89 -10.76
CA CYS A 123 7.30 13.92 -11.14
C CYS A 123 7.23 15.16 -10.22
N LEU A 124 6.58 15.07 -9.07
CA LEU A 124 6.49 16.16 -8.12
C LEU A 124 7.60 16.06 -7.07
N ASP A 125 8.12 17.21 -6.69
CA ASP A 125 9.05 17.33 -5.57
C ASP A 125 8.35 17.09 -4.23
N LYS A 126 9.14 16.76 -3.21
CA LYS A 126 8.63 16.53 -1.85
C LYS A 126 7.83 17.71 -1.31
N LEU A 127 8.27 18.95 -1.60
CA LEU A 127 7.58 20.16 -1.15
C LEU A 127 6.24 20.34 -1.85
N GLU A 128 6.15 20.09 -3.15
CA GLU A 128 4.90 20.15 -3.92
C GLU A 128 3.87 19.13 -3.39
N ILE A 129 4.33 17.92 -3.04
CA ILE A 129 3.47 16.89 -2.45
C ILE A 129 2.97 17.33 -1.07
N ILE A 130 3.83 17.92 -0.24
CA ILE A 130 3.46 18.47 1.07
C ILE A 130 2.42 19.58 0.93
N ASP A 131 2.59 20.49 -0.02
CA ASP A 131 1.64 21.57 -0.26
C ASP A 131 0.26 21.06 -0.68
N ILE A 132 0.21 20.01 -1.51
CA ILE A 132 -1.04 19.33 -1.86
C ILE A 132 -1.66 18.70 -0.60
N ALA A 133 -0.87 17.98 0.21
CA ALA A 133 -1.34 17.34 1.42
C ALA A 133 -1.92 18.36 2.43
N LYS A 134 -1.27 19.51 2.61
CA LYS A 134 -1.78 20.62 3.43
C LYS A 134 -3.10 21.17 2.87
N LYS A 135 -3.16 21.39 1.56
CA LYS A 135 -4.35 21.92 0.89
C LYS A 135 -5.58 21.04 1.05
N ILE A 136 -5.42 19.72 1.10
CA ILE A 136 -6.51 18.76 1.28
C ILE A 136 -6.69 18.31 2.75
N GLY A 137 -6.00 18.96 3.70
CA GLY A 137 -6.15 18.71 5.14
C GLY A 137 -5.62 17.36 5.64
N THR A 138 -4.76 16.67 4.87
CA THR A 138 -4.22 15.35 5.24
C THR A 138 -2.83 15.41 5.86
N TYR A 139 -2.12 16.53 5.73
CA TYR A 139 -0.71 16.65 6.12
C TYR A 139 -0.48 16.32 7.59
N GLU A 140 -1.19 16.98 8.52
CA GLU A 140 -1.00 16.82 9.97
C GLU A 140 -1.24 15.37 10.43
N THR A 141 -2.19 14.67 9.81
CA THR A 141 -2.43 13.26 10.09
C THR A 141 -1.32 12.39 9.50
N SER A 142 -0.83 12.71 8.29
CA SER A 142 0.17 11.91 7.58
C SER A 142 1.54 11.89 8.28
N ILE A 143 1.90 12.96 8.99
CA ILE A 143 3.19 13.10 9.69
C ILE A 143 3.21 12.49 11.10
N LEU A 144 2.09 11.92 11.59
CA LEU A 144 2.06 11.23 12.87
C LEU A 144 3.12 10.11 12.90
N PRO A 145 3.86 9.93 14.02
CA PRO A 145 5.05 9.09 14.10
C PRO A 145 4.72 7.59 14.25
N TYR A 146 3.81 7.08 13.42
CA TYR A 146 3.45 5.67 13.40
C TYR A 146 4.02 5.02 12.14
N GLU A 147 4.79 3.95 12.34
CA GLU A 147 5.52 3.28 11.27
C GLU A 147 4.62 2.39 10.42
N ASP A 148 4.91 2.37 9.12
CA ASP A 148 4.26 1.48 8.16
C ASP A 148 5.04 0.15 8.05
N CYS A 149 4.40 -0.90 7.54
CA CYS A 149 5.02 -2.22 7.37
C CYS A 149 6.34 -2.17 6.56
N CYS A 150 6.48 -1.21 5.65
CA CYS A 150 7.68 -1.06 4.83
C CYS A 150 8.92 -0.60 5.60
N THR A 151 8.78 -0.05 6.80
CA THR A 151 9.90 0.49 7.60
C THR A 151 10.44 -0.49 8.62
N ILE A 152 9.75 -1.60 8.86
CA ILE A 152 10.08 -2.55 9.94
C ILE A 152 11.34 -3.36 9.67
N PHE A 153 11.52 -3.82 8.43
CA PHE A 153 12.65 -4.65 8.02
C PHE A 153 13.48 -3.93 6.94
N VAL A 154 13.79 -2.65 7.16
CA VAL A 154 14.59 -1.88 6.21
C VAL A 154 16.02 -2.38 6.23
N PRO A 155 16.58 -2.87 5.11
CA PRO A 155 17.98 -3.22 5.03
C PRO A 155 18.86 -1.97 5.10
N GLU A 156 20.06 -2.12 5.66
CA GLU A 156 21.04 -1.04 5.71
C GLU A 156 21.42 -0.54 4.31
N HIS A 157 21.48 -1.46 3.34
CA HIS A 157 21.81 -1.18 1.94
C HIS A 157 20.77 -1.81 1.00
N PRO A 158 19.62 -1.15 0.76
CA PRO A 158 18.62 -1.66 -0.19
C PRO A 158 19.12 -1.56 -1.63
N ALA A 159 18.76 -2.52 -2.46
CA ALA A 159 19.08 -2.49 -3.88
C ALA A 159 18.38 -1.30 -4.56
N ILE A 160 19.17 -0.40 -5.15
CA ILE A 160 18.66 0.75 -5.92
C ILE A 160 18.52 0.43 -7.42
N ASN A 161 19.18 -0.61 -7.89
CA ASN A 161 19.11 -1.12 -9.26
C ASN A 161 18.88 -2.64 -9.25
N PRO A 162 17.73 -3.13 -8.76
CA PRO A 162 17.46 -4.56 -8.70
C PRO A 162 17.28 -5.16 -10.09
N GLU A 163 17.92 -6.30 -10.33
CA GLU A 163 17.73 -7.10 -11.53
C GLU A 163 16.44 -7.90 -11.42
N LYS A 164 15.66 -7.94 -12.51
CA LYS A 164 14.36 -8.64 -12.54
C LYS A 164 14.51 -10.13 -12.37
N GLU A 165 15.52 -10.70 -13.00
CA GLU A 165 15.85 -12.12 -12.97
C GLU A 165 16.16 -12.57 -11.56
N LEU A 166 16.99 -11.83 -10.84
CA LEU A 166 17.29 -12.10 -9.43
C LEU A 166 16.07 -11.91 -8.53
N ALA A 167 15.25 -10.90 -8.80
CA ALA A 167 14.01 -10.71 -8.03
C ALA A 167 13.06 -11.91 -8.20
N ARG A 168 12.94 -12.47 -9.41
CA ARG A 168 12.14 -13.69 -9.68
C ARG A 168 12.73 -14.91 -8.96
N GLU A 169 14.06 -15.13 -9.07
CA GLU A 169 14.75 -16.22 -8.39
C GLU A 169 14.53 -16.18 -6.88
N TYR A 170 14.62 -14.99 -6.28
CA TYR A 170 14.45 -14.86 -4.83
C TYR A 170 13.00 -15.03 -4.38
N GLU A 171 12.01 -14.66 -5.19
CA GLU A 171 10.61 -14.93 -4.92
C GLU A 171 10.28 -16.43 -4.91
N GLU A 172 10.95 -17.22 -5.74
CA GLU A 172 10.74 -18.68 -5.83
C GLU A 172 11.25 -19.43 -4.60
N LYS A 173 12.01 -18.78 -3.69
CA LYS A 173 12.51 -19.40 -2.46
C LYS A 173 11.45 -19.65 -1.40
N PHE A 174 10.24 -19.13 -1.58
CA PHE A 174 9.10 -19.37 -0.71
C PHE A 174 7.79 -19.37 -1.48
N ASP A 175 6.76 -20.00 -0.94
CA ASP A 175 5.44 -20.04 -1.60
C ASP A 175 4.66 -18.75 -1.40
N TYR A 176 5.10 -17.66 -2.09
CA TYR A 176 4.41 -16.39 -2.06
C TYR A 176 2.97 -16.47 -2.59
N ASN A 177 2.66 -17.41 -3.49
CA ASN A 177 1.33 -17.56 -4.05
C ASN A 177 0.30 -18.04 -3.01
N ALA A 178 0.67 -19.03 -2.19
CA ALA A 178 -0.19 -19.50 -1.10
C ALA A 178 -0.40 -18.38 -0.06
N LEU A 179 0.67 -17.70 0.35
CA LEU A 179 0.61 -16.59 1.31
C LEU A 179 -0.27 -15.44 0.82
N ILE A 180 -0.12 -15.02 -0.44
CA ILE A 180 -0.94 -13.97 -1.05
C ILE A 180 -2.42 -14.38 -1.08
N LYS A 181 -2.73 -15.62 -1.47
CA LYS A 181 -4.12 -16.10 -1.48
C LYS A 181 -4.74 -16.10 -0.09
N GLU A 182 -4.00 -16.50 0.93
CA GLU A 182 -4.50 -16.48 2.31
C GLU A 182 -4.69 -15.06 2.82
N ALA A 183 -3.75 -14.15 2.58
CA ALA A 183 -3.87 -12.74 2.95
C ALA A 183 -5.09 -12.06 2.31
N ILE A 184 -5.42 -12.41 1.06
CA ILE A 184 -6.61 -11.88 0.38
C ILE A 184 -7.91 -12.54 0.92
N LYS A 185 -7.87 -13.80 1.31
CA LYS A 185 -9.01 -14.53 1.86
C LYS A 185 -9.40 -13.99 3.25
N THR A 186 -8.40 -13.67 4.06
CA THR A 186 -8.56 -13.18 5.45
C THR A 186 -8.67 -11.65 5.55
N LYS A 187 -8.68 -10.94 4.42
CA LYS A 187 -8.78 -9.48 4.42
C LYS A 187 -10.01 -8.97 5.16
N GLU A 188 -9.84 -7.89 5.87
CA GLU A 188 -10.94 -7.10 6.42
C GLU A 188 -11.30 -5.95 5.49
N THR A 189 -12.55 -5.47 5.56
CA THR A 189 -12.99 -4.31 4.78
C THR A 189 -13.80 -3.38 5.66
N ILE A 190 -13.38 -2.13 5.74
CA ILE A 190 -14.06 -1.06 6.47
C ILE A 190 -14.58 -0.05 5.45
N THR A 191 -15.85 0.35 5.58
CA THR A 191 -16.43 1.43 4.77
C THR A 191 -16.48 2.71 5.61
N LEU A 192 -16.01 3.82 5.05
CA LEU A 192 -15.95 5.13 5.71
C LEU A 192 -16.77 6.17 4.91
N PRO A 193 -17.41 7.17 5.59
CA PRO A 193 -17.52 7.23 7.06
C PRO A 193 -18.25 6.02 7.61
N ARG A 194 -17.94 5.65 8.84
CA ARG A 194 -18.72 4.63 9.54
C ARG A 194 -20.12 5.18 9.74
N LYS A 195 -21.15 4.44 9.34
CA LYS A 195 -22.52 4.77 9.73
C LYS A 195 -22.59 4.66 11.25
N GLU A 196 -23.03 5.73 11.93
CA GLU A 196 -23.48 5.60 13.31
C GLU A 196 -24.64 4.59 13.28
N GLU A 197 -24.53 3.51 14.09
CA GLU A 197 -25.67 2.67 14.37
C GLU A 197 -26.65 3.57 15.10
N GLU A 198 -27.75 4.00 14.44
CA GLU A 198 -28.89 4.54 15.11
C GLU A 198 -29.38 3.44 16.07
N PHE A 199 -29.01 3.54 17.34
CA PHE A 199 -29.70 2.82 18.38
C PHE A 199 -31.11 3.40 18.42
N ASP A 200 -32.02 2.81 17.64
CA ASP A 200 -33.44 3.00 17.84
C ASP A 200 -33.72 2.66 19.29
N ASN A 201 -33.97 3.70 20.07
CA ASN A 201 -34.51 3.57 21.40
C ASN A 201 -35.83 2.84 21.28
N ILE A 202 -35.80 1.53 21.50
CA ILE A 202 -36.99 0.75 21.77
C ILE A 202 -37.43 1.16 23.19
N LEU A 203 -38.35 2.13 23.24
CA LEU A 203 -39.19 2.37 24.38
C LEU A 203 -40.47 1.54 24.23
#